data_10d7703acedf0b9cb20d637ef54a033f
#
_entry.id   10d7703acedf0b9cb20d637ef54a033f
#
_cell.length_a   1.000
_cell.length_b   1.000
_cell.length_c   1.000
_cell.angle_alpha   90.00
_cell.angle_beta   90.00
_cell.angle_gamma   90.00
#
_symmetry.space_group_name_H-M   'P 1'
#
loop_
_entity.id
_entity.type
_entity.pdbx_description
1 polymer ?
#
loop_
_entity_poly.entity_id
_entity_poly.type
_entity_poly.pdbx_seq_one_letter_code
_entity_poly.pdbx_strand_id
1 'polypeptide(L)'
;MPYEALVLPVGHDVGARSVSPSGRLHQVRVGSEVMDLTDPEYVVWALAHGIAADDRPMRRTLAERTASYGLDRRDSGMTIDRFLDDGLLIEVGAEPNSAIEFARHHQLIPLAFGLGPDPDHPGLLLVGALGQPLAQLSAPMYDLWTWAHLSPNLWQGCEEAVAVAQRQGVTNPGELDPELVLGGVVAALHDLLRVRAAYLDRRAAR
;
A
#
# COMPACT_ATOMS: atom_id res chain seq x y z
N MET A 1 -19.74 10.12 12.79
CA MET A 1 -18.71 9.13 13.21
C MET A 1 -17.39 9.74 12.84
N PRO A 2 -16.40 9.86 13.76
CA PRO A 2 -15.06 10.22 13.31
C PRO A 2 -14.61 9.12 12.34
N TYR A 3 -14.15 9.52 11.16
CA TYR A 3 -13.58 8.58 10.20
C TYR A 3 -12.34 7.98 10.84
N GLU A 4 -12.38 6.68 11.12
CA GLU A 4 -11.18 5.97 11.59
C GLU A 4 -10.14 5.97 10.47
N ALA A 5 -8.87 6.20 10.83
CA ALA A 5 -7.78 6.20 9.87
C ALA A 5 -7.55 4.79 9.30
N LEU A 6 -7.22 4.73 8.00
CA LEU A 6 -6.79 3.50 7.35
C LEU A 6 -5.40 3.12 7.86
N VAL A 7 -5.19 1.84 8.18
CA VAL A 7 -3.87 1.29 8.49
C VAL A 7 -3.32 0.63 7.23
N LEU A 8 -2.18 1.11 6.77
CA LEU A 8 -1.49 0.60 5.59
C LEU A 8 -0.15 -0.02 5.98
N PRO A 9 0.21 -1.20 5.43
CA PRO A 9 1.52 -1.80 5.63
C PRO A 9 2.56 -1.07 4.79
N VAL A 10 3.75 -0.89 5.36
CA VAL A 10 4.93 -0.32 4.70
C VAL A 10 6.01 -1.38 4.64
N GLY A 11 6.74 -1.43 3.53
CA GLY A 11 7.84 -2.35 3.31
C GLY A 11 7.50 -3.51 2.39
N HIS A 12 8.55 -4.21 2.03
CA HIS A 12 8.54 -5.37 1.13
C HIS A 12 8.93 -6.64 1.89
N ASP A 13 8.08 -7.66 1.80
CA ASP A 13 8.37 -9.00 2.32
C ASP A 13 9.50 -9.64 1.48
N VAL A 14 10.66 -9.85 2.10
CA VAL A 14 11.81 -10.50 1.46
C VAL A 14 11.94 -11.97 1.84
N GLY A 15 10.96 -12.50 2.58
CA GLY A 15 10.88 -13.92 2.96
C GLY A 15 11.26 -14.20 4.40
N ALA A 16 11.38 -15.47 4.72
CA ALA A 16 11.72 -15.93 6.06
C ALA A 16 13.09 -16.60 6.10
N ARG A 17 13.81 -16.43 7.21
CA ARG A 17 15.07 -17.12 7.49
C ARG A 17 14.96 -17.94 8.77
N SER A 18 15.56 -19.13 8.76
CA SER A 18 15.73 -19.94 9.97
C SER A 18 16.86 -19.36 10.82
N VAL A 19 16.59 -19.14 12.10
CA VAL A 19 17.59 -18.68 13.08
C VAL A 19 18.02 -19.78 14.05
N SER A 20 17.20 -20.85 14.14
CA SER A 20 17.48 -22.06 14.89
C SER A 20 16.60 -23.22 14.34
N PRO A 21 16.81 -24.48 14.76
CA PRO A 21 15.94 -25.59 14.36
C PRO A 21 14.45 -25.39 14.66
N SER A 22 14.11 -24.52 15.63
CA SER A 22 12.75 -24.24 16.07
C SER A 22 12.35 -22.76 15.91
N GLY A 23 13.22 -21.90 15.36
CA GLY A 23 12.96 -20.47 15.24
C GLY A 23 13.05 -19.97 13.79
N ARG A 24 12.03 -19.22 13.38
CA ARG A 24 11.94 -18.54 12.09
C ARG A 24 11.70 -17.07 12.32
N LEU A 25 12.33 -16.22 11.52
CA LEU A 25 12.05 -14.79 11.45
C LEU A 25 11.67 -14.44 10.01
N HIS A 26 10.64 -13.64 9.89
CA HIS A 26 10.23 -13.04 8.62
C HIS A 26 10.96 -11.71 8.44
N GLN A 27 11.41 -11.45 7.24
CA GLN A 27 12.16 -10.24 6.93
C GLN A 27 11.32 -9.29 6.10
N VAL A 28 11.14 -8.07 6.59
CA VAL A 28 10.48 -6.99 5.87
C VAL A 28 11.50 -5.87 5.65
N ARG A 29 11.74 -5.52 4.40
CA ARG A 29 12.59 -4.38 4.03
C ARG A 29 11.77 -3.10 3.98
N VAL A 30 12.23 -2.07 4.67
CA VAL A 30 11.67 -0.70 4.64
C VAL A 30 12.81 0.27 4.33
N GLY A 31 12.77 0.90 3.20
CA GLY A 31 13.89 1.71 2.70
C GLY A 31 15.16 0.86 2.55
N SER A 32 16.22 1.25 3.24
CA SER A 32 17.51 0.54 3.29
C SER A 32 17.63 -0.44 4.45
N GLU A 33 16.65 -0.53 5.35
CA GLU A 33 16.67 -1.35 6.54
C GLU A 33 15.90 -2.66 6.33
N VAL A 34 16.35 -3.74 6.99
CA VAL A 34 15.63 -5.02 7.04
C VAL A 34 15.26 -5.28 8.48
N MET A 35 13.96 -5.44 8.71
CA MET A 35 13.40 -5.72 10.03
C MET A 35 13.04 -7.19 10.14
N ASP A 36 13.49 -7.82 11.23
CA ASP A 36 13.18 -9.20 11.56
C ASP A 36 11.91 -9.26 12.41
N LEU A 37 10.89 -9.97 11.94
CA LEU A 37 9.60 -10.16 12.60
C LEU A 37 9.44 -11.61 13.03
N THR A 38 8.98 -11.84 14.26
CA THR A 38 8.50 -13.15 14.72
C THR A 38 7.22 -13.56 13.98
N ASP A 39 6.84 -14.82 14.02
CA ASP A 39 5.60 -15.29 13.39
C ASP A 39 4.35 -14.49 13.83
N PRO A 40 4.11 -14.19 15.14
CA PRO A 40 3.00 -13.35 15.55
C PRO A 40 3.05 -11.91 14.98
N GLU A 41 4.22 -11.29 15.00
CA GLU A 41 4.42 -9.94 14.46
C GLU A 41 4.19 -9.89 12.94
N TYR A 42 4.69 -10.89 12.22
CA TYR A 42 4.45 -10.99 10.78
C TYR A 42 2.95 -11.16 10.45
N VAL A 43 2.19 -11.91 11.27
CA VAL A 43 0.73 -12.02 11.10
C VAL A 43 0.06 -10.64 11.21
N VAL A 44 0.44 -9.81 12.20
CA VAL A 44 -0.09 -8.45 12.34
C VAL A 44 0.20 -7.62 11.09
N TRP A 45 1.45 -7.62 10.63
CA TRP A 45 1.86 -6.87 9.43
C TRP A 45 1.17 -7.39 8.15
N ALA A 46 1.07 -8.71 7.99
CA ALA A 46 0.44 -9.33 6.83
C ALA A 46 -1.07 -9.01 6.76
N LEU A 47 -1.78 -9.01 7.90
CA LEU A 47 -3.20 -8.71 7.98
C LEU A 47 -3.53 -7.24 7.68
N ALA A 48 -2.56 -6.33 7.85
CA ALA A 48 -2.71 -4.93 7.47
C ALA A 48 -2.83 -4.72 5.94
N HIS A 49 -2.47 -5.72 5.12
CA HIS A 49 -2.71 -5.68 3.67
C HIS A 49 -4.19 -5.87 3.31
N GLY A 50 -5.03 -6.35 4.23
CA GLY A 50 -6.40 -6.73 3.97
C GLY A 50 -6.53 -8.20 3.51
N ILE A 51 -7.73 -8.77 3.71
CA ILE A 51 -8.04 -10.16 3.36
C ILE A 51 -8.99 -10.23 2.16
N ALA A 52 -9.97 -9.33 2.09
CA ALA A 52 -10.99 -9.25 1.05
C ALA A 52 -10.92 -7.92 0.28
N ALA A 53 -11.54 -7.84 -0.88
CA ALA A 53 -11.49 -6.67 -1.75
C ALA A 53 -12.10 -5.40 -1.12
N ASP A 54 -13.13 -5.57 -0.28
CA ASP A 54 -13.80 -4.50 0.44
C ASP A 54 -13.19 -4.22 1.83
N ASP A 55 -12.14 -4.95 2.17
CA ASP A 55 -11.48 -4.85 3.47
C ASP A 55 -10.64 -3.57 3.56
N ARG A 56 -10.90 -2.81 4.61
CA ARG A 56 -10.17 -1.57 4.91
C ARG A 56 -9.68 -1.66 6.36
N PRO A 57 -8.48 -2.22 6.60
CA PRO A 57 -7.94 -2.35 7.94
C PRO A 57 -7.82 -0.99 8.62
N MET A 58 -8.36 -0.93 9.82
CA MET A 58 -8.22 0.17 10.77
C MET A 58 -7.63 -0.41 12.05
N ARG A 59 -7.04 0.42 12.90
CA ARG A 59 -6.34 -0.05 14.11
C ARG A 59 -7.20 -1.05 14.92
N ARG A 60 -8.46 -0.71 15.19
CA ARG A 60 -9.37 -1.55 15.96
C ARG A 60 -9.70 -2.87 15.25
N THR A 61 -10.07 -2.79 13.97
CA THR A 61 -10.43 -3.99 13.19
C THR A 61 -9.24 -4.90 12.94
N LEU A 62 -8.04 -4.34 12.81
CA LEU A 62 -6.80 -5.12 12.70
C LEU A 62 -6.53 -5.90 13.99
N ALA A 63 -6.61 -5.27 15.17
CA ALA A 63 -6.45 -5.93 16.46
C ALA A 63 -7.53 -6.99 16.75
N GLU A 64 -8.76 -6.77 16.29
CA GLU A 64 -9.84 -7.78 16.37
C GLU A 64 -9.57 -8.97 15.46
N ARG A 65 -9.04 -8.72 14.27
CA ARG A 65 -8.74 -9.75 13.28
C ARG A 65 -7.59 -10.65 13.71
N THR A 66 -6.55 -10.11 14.32
CA THR A 66 -5.43 -10.92 14.82
C THR A 66 -5.88 -11.97 15.85
N ALA A 67 -6.94 -11.68 16.61
CA ALA A 67 -7.51 -12.65 17.55
C ALA A 67 -8.09 -13.90 16.86
N SER A 68 -8.61 -13.76 15.62
CA SER A 68 -9.09 -14.93 14.85
C SER A 68 -7.95 -15.85 14.37
N TYR A 69 -6.71 -15.36 14.42
CA TYR A 69 -5.49 -16.14 14.17
C TYR A 69 -4.80 -16.63 15.44
N GLY A 70 -5.50 -16.56 16.59
CA GLY A 70 -5.01 -17.08 17.86
C GLY A 70 -4.04 -16.16 18.60
N LEU A 71 -3.90 -14.89 18.18
CA LEU A 71 -3.06 -13.90 18.86
C LEU A 71 -3.87 -13.21 19.97
N ASP A 72 -3.20 -12.89 21.09
CA ASP A 72 -3.81 -12.06 22.13
C ASP A 72 -4.09 -10.65 21.59
N ARG A 73 -5.27 -10.11 21.90
CA ARG A 73 -5.71 -8.81 21.42
C ARG A 73 -4.87 -7.65 21.95
N ARG A 74 -4.43 -7.76 23.21
CA ARG A 74 -3.61 -6.74 23.86
C ARG A 74 -2.20 -6.73 23.26
N ASP A 75 -1.62 -7.91 23.09
CA ASP A 75 -0.29 -8.05 22.48
C ASP A 75 -0.30 -7.58 21.04
N SER A 76 -1.36 -7.89 20.29
CA SER A 76 -1.56 -7.37 18.93
C SER A 76 -1.67 -5.85 18.89
N GLY A 77 -2.40 -5.25 19.86
CA GLY A 77 -2.49 -3.80 19.99
C GLY A 77 -1.12 -3.16 20.23
N MET A 78 -0.33 -3.69 21.17
CA MET A 78 1.03 -3.22 21.42
C MET A 78 1.96 -3.40 20.20
N THR A 79 1.79 -4.47 19.45
CA THR A 79 2.55 -4.70 18.21
C THR A 79 2.16 -3.68 17.13
N ILE A 80 0.86 -3.37 16.98
CA ILE A 80 0.38 -2.34 16.04
C ILE A 80 0.98 -0.98 16.42
N ASP A 81 0.94 -0.60 17.70
CA ASP A 81 1.49 0.67 18.18
C ASP A 81 2.98 0.77 17.87
N ARG A 82 3.75 -0.26 18.20
CA ARG A 82 5.17 -0.32 17.88
C ARG A 82 5.43 -0.23 16.38
N PHE A 83 4.66 -0.93 15.54
CA PHE A 83 4.82 -0.90 14.08
C PHE A 83 4.49 0.47 13.47
N LEU A 84 3.59 1.23 14.09
CA LEU A 84 3.35 2.62 13.71
C LEU A 84 4.57 3.49 14.07
N ASP A 85 5.15 3.30 15.25
CA ASP A 85 6.36 4.03 15.68
C ASP A 85 7.58 3.67 14.83
N ASP A 86 7.77 2.39 14.52
CA ASP A 86 8.86 1.87 13.67
C ASP A 86 8.63 2.15 12.16
N GLY A 87 7.37 2.51 11.77
CA GLY A 87 6.90 2.79 10.42
C GLY A 87 6.86 1.56 9.51
N LEU A 88 6.61 0.38 10.08
CA LEU A 88 6.12 -0.81 9.37
C LEU A 88 4.63 -0.72 9.04
N LEU A 89 3.90 0.12 9.78
CA LEU A 89 2.53 0.51 9.52
C LEU A 89 2.44 2.03 9.48
N ILE A 90 1.44 2.54 8.78
CA ILE A 90 1.07 3.96 8.81
C ILE A 90 -0.44 4.12 8.87
N GLU A 91 -0.90 5.13 9.62
CA GLU A 91 -2.29 5.55 9.63
C GLU A 91 -2.50 6.71 8.66
N VAL A 92 -3.49 6.58 7.77
CA VAL A 92 -3.90 7.63 6.84
C VAL A 92 -5.32 8.04 7.17
N GLY A 93 -5.47 9.24 7.73
CA GLY A 93 -6.78 9.81 8.05
C GLY A 93 -7.54 10.25 6.79
N ALA A 94 -8.85 10.46 6.93
CA ALA A 94 -9.70 10.93 5.84
C ALA A 94 -9.46 12.41 5.46
N GLU A 95 -8.75 13.15 6.31
CA GLU A 95 -8.44 14.56 6.04
C GLU A 95 -7.42 14.69 4.91
N PRO A 96 -7.61 15.59 3.94
CA PRO A 96 -6.70 15.76 2.80
C PRO A 96 -5.23 15.95 3.23
N ASN A 97 -4.98 16.73 4.27
CA ASN A 97 -3.63 16.94 4.79
C ASN A 97 -2.96 15.66 5.28
N SER A 98 -3.70 14.71 5.86
CA SER A 98 -3.17 13.41 6.28
C SER A 98 -2.70 12.59 5.08
N ALA A 99 -3.49 12.55 4.00
CA ALA A 99 -3.12 11.86 2.77
C ALA A 99 -1.91 12.50 2.08
N ILE A 100 -1.84 13.83 2.04
CA ILE A 100 -0.70 14.56 1.46
C ILE A 100 0.57 14.30 2.26
N GLU A 101 0.50 14.35 3.59
CA GLU A 101 1.65 14.10 4.46
C GLU A 101 2.15 12.66 4.29
N PHE A 102 1.24 11.67 4.28
CA PHE A 102 1.56 10.30 3.92
C PHE A 102 2.29 10.21 2.58
N ALA A 103 1.73 10.83 1.53
CA ALA A 103 2.25 10.74 0.16
C ALA A 103 3.63 11.42 0.01
N ARG A 104 3.96 12.44 0.81
CA ARG A 104 5.26 13.11 0.82
C ARG A 104 6.39 12.25 1.39
N HIS A 105 6.06 11.28 2.24
CA HIS A 105 7.04 10.43 2.93
C HIS A 105 7.14 9.02 2.36
N HIS A 106 6.23 8.64 1.45
CA HIS A 106 6.19 7.28 0.91
C HIS A 106 6.24 7.28 -0.62
N GLN A 107 6.66 6.14 -1.16
CA GLN A 107 6.63 5.79 -2.58
C GLN A 107 5.73 4.58 -2.78
N LEU A 108 5.05 4.50 -3.92
CA LEU A 108 4.35 3.31 -4.37
C LEU A 108 5.25 2.57 -5.36
N ILE A 109 5.66 1.36 -5.03
CA ILE A 109 6.58 0.56 -5.83
C ILE A 109 5.82 -0.62 -6.46
N PRO A 110 5.79 -0.76 -7.80
CA PRO A 110 5.13 -1.88 -8.45
C PRO A 110 5.87 -3.19 -8.22
N LEU A 111 5.12 -4.28 -8.00
CA LEU A 111 5.62 -5.66 -7.85
C LEU A 111 5.12 -6.60 -8.93
N ALA A 112 4.12 -6.19 -9.70
CA ALA A 112 3.49 -6.99 -10.72
C ALA A 112 3.86 -6.51 -12.13
N PHE A 113 3.41 -7.24 -13.16
CA PHE A 113 3.53 -6.85 -14.55
C PHE A 113 2.25 -6.15 -15.02
N GLY A 114 2.37 -5.18 -15.93
CA GLY A 114 1.25 -4.72 -16.74
C GLY A 114 0.91 -5.77 -17.78
N LEU A 115 -0.35 -6.21 -17.79
CA LEU A 115 -0.83 -7.27 -18.69
C LEU A 115 -1.60 -6.72 -19.90
N GLY A 116 -1.81 -5.40 -19.96
CA GLY A 116 -2.52 -4.72 -21.03
C GLY A 116 -4.02 -4.52 -20.75
N PRO A 117 -4.80 -4.16 -21.80
CA PRO A 117 -6.23 -3.91 -21.66
C PRO A 117 -7.00 -5.14 -21.18
N ASP A 118 -8.01 -4.90 -20.32
CA ASP A 118 -8.95 -5.93 -19.92
C ASP A 118 -9.92 -6.24 -21.09
N PRO A 119 -9.99 -7.49 -21.58
CA PRO A 119 -10.88 -7.83 -22.68
C PRO A 119 -12.37 -7.79 -22.29
N ASP A 120 -12.69 -7.95 -21.02
CA ASP A 120 -14.06 -8.01 -20.51
C ASP A 120 -14.58 -6.65 -20.03
N HIS A 121 -13.66 -5.73 -19.67
CA HIS A 121 -14.00 -4.41 -19.13
C HIS A 121 -13.26 -3.29 -19.89
N PRO A 122 -13.83 -2.79 -21.01
CA PRO A 122 -13.22 -1.72 -21.80
C PRO A 122 -12.88 -0.48 -20.95
N GLY A 123 -11.65 0.00 -21.08
CA GLY A 123 -11.14 1.16 -20.33
C GLY A 123 -10.40 0.81 -19.03
N LEU A 124 -10.37 -0.48 -18.64
CA LEU A 124 -9.51 -0.97 -17.57
C LEU A 124 -8.27 -1.66 -18.12
N LEU A 125 -7.21 -1.62 -17.32
CA LEU A 125 -5.94 -2.31 -17.59
C LEU A 125 -5.68 -3.33 -16.48
N LEU A 126 -5.18 -4.49 -16.88
CA LEU A 126 -4.85 -5.58 -15.97
C LEU A 126 -3.41 -5.46 -15.47
N VAL A 127 -3.22 -5.74 -14.19
CA VAL A 127 -1.90 -5.93 -13.57
C VAL A 127 -1.86 -7.28 -12.85
N GLY A 128 -0.71 -7.95 -12.88
CA GLY A 128 -0.61 -9.27 -12.26
C GLY A 128 0.68 -10.02 -12.58
N ALA A 129 0.67 -11.33 -12.38
CA ALA A 129 1.69 -12.23 -12.88
C ALA A 129 1.37 -12.66 -14.32
N LEU A 130 2.36 -13.17 -15.04
CA LEU A 130 2.14 -13.66 -16.42
C LEU A 130 1.04 -14.74 -16.44
N GLY A 131 -0.03 -14.46 -17.19
CA GLY A 131 -1.19 -15.33 -17.31
C GLY A 131 -2.15 -15.33 -16.10
N GLN A 132 -1.91 -14.51 -15.08
CA GLN A 132 -2.75 -14.42 -13.88
C GLN A 132 -3.00 -12.96 -13.52
N PRO A 133 -4.11 -12.35 -13.95
CA PRO A 133 -4.52 -11.03 -13.48
C PRO A 133 -4.76 -11.02 -11.98
N LEU A 134 -4.29 -9.98 -11.29
CA LEU A 134 -4.45 -9.79 -9.85
C LEU A 134 -5.34 -8.57 -9.53
N ALA A 135 -5.25 -7.51 -10.33
CA ALA A 135 -6.08 -6.33 -10.17
C ALA A 135 -6.39 -5.67 -11.53
N GLN A 136 -7.43 -4.84 -11.53
CA GLN A 136 -7.86 -4.00 -12.63
C GLN A 136 -7.68 -2.53 -12.23
N LEU A 137 -7.09 -1.73 -13.09
CA LEU A 137 -6.83 -0.32 -12.86
C LEU A 137 -7.43 0.53 -13.98
N SER A 138 -7.95 1.71 -13.66
CA SER A 138 -8.24 2.73 -14.68
C SER A 138 -6.94 3.20 -15.32
N ALA A 139 -7.01 3.77 -16.52
CA ALA A 139 -5.81 4.23 -17.22
C ALA A 139 -4.97 5.22 -16.40
N PRO A 140 -5.53 6.26 -15.73
CA PRO A 140 -4.76 7.16 -14.88
C PRO A 140 -4.09 6.45 -13.69
N MET A 141 -4.79 5.49 -13.07
CA MET A 141 -4.24 4.72 -11.95
C MET A 141 -3.14 3.75 -12.41
N TYR A 142 -3.29 3.17 -13.61
CA TYR A 142 -2.27 2.30 -14.20
C TYR A 142 -0.99 3.08 -14.54
N ASP A 143 -1.10 4.28 -15.10
CA ASP A 143 0.04 5.14 -15.38
C ASP A 143 0.75 5.52 -14.09
N LEU A 144 -0.01 5.93 -13.07
CA LEU A 144 0.57 6.28 -11.77
C LEU A 144 1.22 5.05 -11.10
N TRP A 145 0.56 3.89 -11.08
CA TRP A 145 1.13 2.65 -10.57
C TRP A 145 2.44 2.29 -11.29
N THR A 146 2.50 2.51 -12.62
CA THR A 146 3.68 2.20 -13.44
C THR A 146 4.85 3.15 -13.16
N TRP A 147 4.59 4.45 -13.00
CA TRP A 147 5.63 5.49 -13.07
C TRP A 147 5.90 6.22 -11.75
N ALA A 148 4.99 6.21 -10.78
CA ALA A 148 5.13 6.99 -9.54
C ALA A 148 6.39 6.65 -8.72
N HIS A 149 6.92 5.43 -8.88
CA HIS A 149 8.15 5.02 -8.20
C HIS A 149 9.42 5.74 -8.70
N LEU A 150 9.36 6.39 -9.86
CA LEU A 150 10.46 7.20 -10.41
C LEU A 150 10.50 8.59 -9.77
N SER A 151 9.38 9.06 -9.21
CA SER A 151 9.30 10.33 -8.50
C SER A 151 9.86 10.16 -7.08
N PRO A 152 10.40 11.23 -6.46
CA PRO A 152 10.96 11.18 -5.11
C PRO A 152 9.99 10.68 -4.03
N ASN A 153 8.70 10.91 -4.23
CA ASN A 153 7.61 10.43 -3.35
C ASN A 153 6.29 10.40 -4.13
N LEU A 154 5.27 9.79 -3.53
CA LEU A 154 3.97 9.60 -4.15
C LEU A 154 3.25 10.92 -4.46
N TRP A 155 3.41 11.96 -3.61
CA TRP A 155 2.83 13.28 -3.87
C TRP A 155 3.38 13.89 -5.16
N GLN A 156 4.69 13.89 -5.34
CA GLN A 156 5.31 14.36 -6.58
C GLN A 156 4.90 13.51 -7.79
N GLY A 157 4.71 12.19 -7.61
CA GLY A 157 4.14 11.33 -8.65
C GLY A 157 2.74 11.79 -9.08
N CYS A 158 1.87 12.19 -8.14
CA CYS A 158 0.56 12.76 -8.46
C CYS A 158 0.67 14.11 -9.20
N GLU A 159 1.56 15.00 -8.76
CA GLU A 159 1.81 16.29 -9.44
C GLU A 159 2.31 16.09 -10.89
N GLU A 160 3.22 15.14 -11.10
CA GLU A 160 3.72 14.78 -12.44
C GLU A 160 2.64 14.15 -13.32
N ALA A 161 1.77 13.29 -12.75
CA ALA A 161 0.63 12.73 -13.47
C ALA A 161 -0.33 13.82 -13.95
N VAL A 162 -0.67 14.78 -13.11
CA VAL A 162 -1.46 15.96 -13.47
C VAL A 162 -0.79 16.76 -14.60
N ALA A 163 0.50 17.02 -14.50
CA ALA A 163 1.23 17.75 -15.54
C ALA A 163 1.23 17.00 -16.89
N VAL A 164 1.25 15.66 -16.87
CA VAL A 164 1.10 14.84 -18.08
C VAL A 164 -0.32 14.95 -18.64
N ALA A 165 -1.35 14.80 -17.82
CA ALA A 165 -2.75 14.91 -18.22
C ALA A 165 -3.06 16.28 -18.87
N GLN A 166 -2.56 17.36 -18.30
CA GLN A 166 -2.69 18.72 -18.87
C GLN A 166 -2.06 18.82 -20.25
N ARG A 167 -0.84 18.28 -20.45
CA ARG A 167 -0.16 18.30 -21.77
C ARG A 167 -0.89 17.47 -22.82
N GLN A 168 -1.60 16.42 -22.41
CA GLN A 168 -2.40 15.56 -23.27
C GLN A 168 -3.79 16.12 -23.57
N GLY A 169 -4.17 17.26 -22.96
CA GLY A 169 -5.46 17.88 -23.14
C GLY A 169 -6.62 17.15 -22.47
N VAL A 170 -6.33 16.38 -21.41
CA VAL A 170 -7.36 15.76 -20.57
C VAL A 170 -8.22 16.84 -19.95
N THR A 171 -9.55 16.63 -19.93
CA THR A 171 -10.53 17.57 -19.41
C THR A 171 -11.25 17.09 -18.15
N ASN A 172 -10.96 15.87 -17.69
CA ASN A 172 -11.53 15.31 -16.47
C ASN A 172 -10.93 16.00 -15.24
N PRO A 173 -11.73 16.76 -14.43
CA PRO A 173 -11.21 17.47 -13.25
C PRO A 173 -10.49 16.55 -12.25
N GLY A 174 -10.93 15.29 -12.12
CA GLY A 174 -10.31 14.31 -11.23
C GLY A 174 -8.86 13.93 -11.61
N GLU A 175 -8.44 14.26 -12.84
CA GLU A 175 -7.09 13.99 -13.35
C GLU A 175 -6.24 15.27 -13.43
N LEU A 176 -6.82 16.42 -13.14
CA LEU A 176 -6.18 17.74 -13.25
C LEU A 176 -5.87 18.38 -11.88
N ASP A 177 -6.22 17.70 -10.81
CA ASP A 177 -5.97 18.14 -9.43
C ASP A 177 -5.19 17.04 -8.68
N PRO A 178 -3.97 17.32 -8.20
CA PRO A 178 -3.14 16.31 -7.53
C PRO A 178 -3.76 15.77 -6.23
N GLU A 179 -4.61 16.56 -5.54
CA GLU A 179 -5.32 16.08 -4.35
C GLU A 179 -6.40 15.04 -4.74
N LEU A 180 -7.13 15.26 -5.82
CA LEU A 180 -8.13 14.33 -6.33
C LEU A 180 -7.46 13.04 -6.87
N VAL A 181 -6.34 13.17 -7.58
CA VAL A 181 -5.53 12.04 -8.02
C VAL A 181 -5.06 11.22 -6.82
N LEU A 182 -4.50 11.88 -5.79
CA LEU A 182 -4.07 11.21 -4.56
C LEU A 182 -5.24 10.53 -3.83
N GLY A 183 -6.40 11.16 -3.77
CA GLY A 183 -7.61 10.56 -3.21
C GLY A 183 -7.99 9.25 -3.92
N GLY A 184 -7.90 9.21 -5.25
CA GLY A 184 -8.09 8.00 -6.06
C GLY A 184 -7.04 6.92 -5.74
N VAL A 185 -5.77 7.32 -5.56
CA VAL A 185 -4.70 6.39 -5.17
C VAL A 185 -4.97 5.78 -3.81
N VAL A 186 -5.25 6.60 -2.79
CA VAL A 186 -5.51 6.12 -1.42
C VAL A 186 -6.70 5.16 -1.40
N ALA A 187 -7.75 5.43 -2.20
CA ALA A 187 -8.88 4.52 -2.33
C ALA A 187 -8.51 3.16 -2.94
N ALA A 188 -7.56 3.11 -3.87
CA ALA A 188 -7.11 1.89 -4.56
C ALA A 188 -5.97 1.15 -3.84
N LEU A 189 -5.29 1.78 -2.87
CA LEU A 189 -4.08 1.22 -2.25
C LEU A 189 -4.30 -0.17 -1.66
N HIS A 190 -5.36 -0.38 -0.86
CA HIS A 190 -5.60 -1.69 -0.26
C HIS A 190 -5.75 -2.80 -1.28
N ASP A 191 -6.41 -2.52 -2.41
CA ASP A 191 -6.58 -3.52 -3.46
C ASP A 191 -5.23 -3.91 -4.07
N LEU A 192 -4.35 -2.95 -4.31
CA LEU A 192 -3.00 -3.20 -4.83
C LEU A 192 -2.10 -3.90 -3.82
N LEU A 193 -2.14 -3.46 -2.55
CA LEU A 193 -1.32 -4.02 -1.48
C LEU A 193 -1.77 -5.44 -1.12
N ARG A 194 -3.08 -5.69 -1.04
CA ARG A 194 -3.66 -6.99 -0.73
C ARG A 194 -3.23 -8.07 -1.71
N VAL A 195 -3.25 -7.78 -3.00
CA VAL A 195 -2.86 -8.74 -4.05
C VAL A 195 -1.36 -8.73 -4.35
N ARG A 196 -0.58 -7.97 -3.59
CA ARG A 196 0.87 -7.80 -3.80
C ARG A 196 1.22 -7.29 -5.21
N ALA A 197 0.34 -6.50 -5.83
CA ALA A 197 0.64 -5.82 -7.08
C ALA A 197 1.57 -4.62 -6.88
N ALA A 198 1.64 -4.09 -5.66
CA ALA A 198 2.56 -3.04 -5.26
C ALA A 198 2.88 -3.15 -3.76
N TYR A 199 3.86 -2.38 -3.30
CA TYR A 199 4.11 -2.12 -1.89
C TYR A 199 4.41 -0.64 -1.67
N LEU A 200 4.20 -0.18 -0.44
CA LEU A 200 4.62 1.14 0.01
C LEU A 200 6.03 1.06 0.56
N ASP A 201 6.89 2.01 0.20
CA ASP A 201 8.21 2.15 0.79
C ASP A 201 8.41 3.55 1.36
N ARG A 202 9.28 3.66 2.36
CA ARG A 202 9.69 4.97 2.85
C ARG A 202 10.58 5.65 1.82
N ARG A 203 10.42 6.95 1.68
CA ARG A 203 11.35 7.76 0.92
C ARG A 203 12.77 7.56 1.47
N ALA A 204 13.71 7.21 0.61
CA ALA A 204 15.12 7.19 0.99
C ALA A 204 15.56 8.58 1.48
N ALA A 205 16.13 8.67 2.67
CA ALA A 205 16.81 9.88 3.11
C ALA A 205 17.96 10.13 2.13
N ARG A 206 17.96 11.32 1.51
CA ARG A 206 19.09 11.79 0.67
C ARG A 206 20.18 12.35 1.54
#